data_186793be033ee22e19cd4cfd07304d4c
#
_entry.id   186793be033ee22e19cd4cfd07304d4c
#
_cell.length_a   1.000
_cell.length_b   1.000
_cell.length_c   1.000
_cell.angle_alpha   90.00
_cell.angle_beta   90.00
_cell.angle_gamma   90.00
#
_symmetry.space_group_name_H-M   'P 1'
#
loop_
_entity.id
_entity.type
_entity.pdbx_description
1 polymer ?
#
loop_
_entity_poly.entity_id
_entity_poly.type
_entity_poly.pdbx_seq_one_letter_code
_entity_poly.pdbx_strand_id
1 'polypeptide(L)'
;RAIASRTVVIAHDNQLAAAGITTVLDAIALGAIMSSSVRVRRLNEMVDSLNTANQEGILRADHYLHLRCEVSFEGLPAVFDSLSAHPMVRLVSIMDHTPGQRQFVDEAKYRQYYQGKFKLSDEEMESFIADRRVDQVKYADRHRRYIVDASHSRGLNLASHDDATFEHVEEAVTDGVSIAEFPTTIDAAKASHDRDIQVLMGGPNVVRGGSHSGNVSARDLAELGYLDILSSDYVPCSLLHAAMLLPDVVERIDLPEAIRMVTKTPAESAGLSDRGEIAVGRRADLLRIHQSDHHPVVREVWRSGRRVA
;
A
#
# COMPACT_ATOMS: atom_id res chain seq x y z
N ARG A 1 13.30 -21.78 -12.88
CA ARG A 1 12.29 -21.02 -12.09
C ARG A 1 12.92 -19.86 -11.32
N ALA A 2 14.00 -20.09 -10.56
CA ALA A 2 14.70 -19.02 -9.82
C ALA A 2 15.21 -17.88 -10.73
N ILE A 3 15.70 -18.18 -11.94
CA ILE A 3 16.15 -17.18 -12.90
C ILE A 3 14.98 -16.30 -13.37
N ALA A 4 13.81 -16.87 -13.62
CA ALA A 4 12.63 -16.10 -14.03
C ALA A 4 12.16 -15.13 -12.93
N SER A 5 12.14 -15.57 -11.67
CA SER A 5 11.77 -14.72 -10.52
C SER A 5 12.75 -13.56 -10.35
N ARG A 6 14.06 -13.82 -10.47
CA ARG A 6 15.10 -12.78 -10.39
C ARG A 6 14.98 -11.74 -11.52
N THR A 7 14.71 -12.17 -12.76
CA THR A 7 14.49 -11.26 -13.88
C THR A 7 13.29 -10.35 -13.64
N VAL A 8 12.22 -10.85 -13.06
CA VAL A 8 11.04 -10.06 -12.70
C VAL A 8 11.37 -9.02 -11.63
N VAL A 9 12.12 -9.39 -10.59
CA VAL A 9 12.58 -8.46 -9.55
C VAL A 9 13.41 -7.32 -10.15
N ILE A 10 14.38 -7.64 -11.01
CA ILE A 10 15.23 -6.62 -11.67
C ILE A 10 14.40 -5.71 -12.59
N ALA A 11 13.42 -6.27 -13.33
CA ALA A 11 12.55 -5.46 -14.19
C ALA A 11 11.66 -4.52 -13.39
N HIS A 12 11.13 -4.99 -12.26
CA HIS A 12 10.36 -4.17 -11.33
C HIS A 12 11.21 -3.04 -10.74
N ASP A 13 12.39 -3.34 -10.20
CA ASP A 13 13.34 -2.35 -9.67
C ASP A 13 13.72 -1.29 -10.72
N ASN A 14 13.92 -1.70 -11.97
CA ASN A 14 14.21 -0.77 -13.06
C ASN A 14 13.06 0.21 -13.31
N GLN A 15 11.81 -0.24 -13.25
CA GLN A 15 10.63 0.63 -13.38
C GLN A 15 10.54 1.62 -12.22
N LEU A 16 10.77 1.16 -11.00
CA LEU A 16 10.76 2.02 -9.81
C LEU A 16 11.82 3.12 -9.91
N ALA A 17 13.07 2.74 -10.23
CA ALA A 17 14.16 3.70 -10.37
C ALA A 17 13.91 4.71 -11.51
N ALA A 18 13.39 4.25 -12.66
CA ALA A 18 13.02 5.13 -13.76
C ALA A 18 11.89 6.11 -13.41
N ALA A 19 10.99 5.71 -12.49
CA ALA A 19 9.94 6.57 -11.95
C ALA A 19 10.42 7.52 -10.84
N GLY A 20 11.70 7.43 -10.42
CA GLY A 20 12.27 8.25 -9.36
C GLY A 20 12.07 7.68 -7.94
N ILE A 21 11.68 6.42 -7.82
CA ILE A 21 11.46 5.78 -6.51
C ILE A 21 12.79 5.21 -6.02
N THR A 22 13.26 5.69 -4.88
CA THR A 22 14.51 5.24 -4.23
C THR A 22 14.28 4.26 -3.09
N THR A 23 13.05 4.22 -2.56
CA THR A 23 12.62 3.29 -1.51
C THR A 23 11.23 2.77 -1.83
N VAL A 24 11.02 1.47 -1.73
CA VAL A 24 9.73 0.82 -1.97
C VAL A 24 9.41 -0.17 -0.86
N LEU A 25 8.15 -0.24 -0.48
CA LEU A 25 7.58 -1.30 0.32
C LEU A 25 6.77 -2.21 -0.62
N ASP A 26 7.38 -3.33 -1.02
CA ASP A 26 6.75 -4.30 -1.93
C ASP A 26 5.56 -4.97 -1.25
N ALA A 27 4.37 -4.72 -1.77
CA ALA A 27 3.12 -5.19 -1.20
C ALA A 27 2.87 -6.67 -1.53
N ILE A 28 2.87 -7.50 -0.49
CA ILE A 28 2.67 -8.95 -0.58
C ILE A 28 1.36 -9.33 0.09
N ALA A 29 0.39 -9.82 -0.69
CA ALA A 29 -0.88 -10.26 -0.16
C ALA A 29 -0.76 -11.64 0.53
N LEU A 30 -1.01 -11.66 1.83
CA LEU A 30 -1.11 -12.87 2.65
C LEU A 30 -2.58 -13.28 2.75
N GLY A 31 -3.00 -14.07 1.79
CA GLY A 31 -4.36 -14.57 1.68
C GLY A 31 -4.74 -14.78 0.23
N ALA A 32 -5.72 -15.65 0.04
CA ALA A 32 -6.27 -15.93 -1.26
C ALA A 32 -7.78 -15.95 -1.15
N ILE A 33 -8.41 -15.11 -1.95
CA ILE A 33 -9.86 -15.13 -2.11
C ILE A 33 -10.31 -16.46 -2.73
N MET A 34 -9.42 -17.11 -3.51
CA MET A 34 -9.61 -18.44 -4.07
C MET A 34 -8.53 -19.39 -3.53
N SER A 35 -8.93 -20.50 -2.93
CA SER A 35 -8.06 -21.49 -2.27
C SER A 35 -6.98 -22.14 -3.14
N SER A 36 -7.12 -22.08 -4.46
CA SER A 36 -6.18 -22.64 -5.46
C SER A 36 -5.05 -21.69 -5.87
N SER A 37 -4.86 -20.53 -5.19
CA SER A 37 -3.98 -19.50 -5.70
C SER A 37 -2.51 -19.95 -5.73
N VAL A 38 -1.95 -19.98 -6.92
CA VAL A 38 -0.50 -20.15 -7.17
C VAL A 38 0.31 -19.07 -6.42
N ARG A 39 -0.33 -17.96 -6.08
CA ARG A 39 0.29 -16.81 -5.40
C ARG A 39 0.85 -17.20 -4.03
N VAL A 40 0.06 -17.84 -3.15
CA VAL A 40 0.53 -18.25 -1.80
C VAL A 40 1.70 -19.22 -1.90
N ARG A 41 1.69 -20.14 -2.84
CA ARG A 41 2.79 -21.10 -3.04
C ARG A 41 4.10 -20.49 -3.54
N ARG A 42 4.03 -19.28 -4.13
CA ARG A 42 5.19 -18.58 -4.68
C ARG A 42 5.69 -17.43 -3.80
N LEU A 43 5.03 -17.16 -2.67
CA LEU A 43 5.42 -16.05 -1.79
C LEU A 43 6.88 -16.17 -1.34
N ASN A 44 7.27 -17.32 -0.81
CA ASN A 44 8.63 -17.54 -0.34
C ASN A 44 9.65 -17.40 -1.48
N GLU A 45 9.36 -17.96 -2.68
CA GLU A 45 10.23 -17.79 -3.86
C GLU A 45 10.42 -16.32 -4.25
N MET A 46 9.37 -15.50 -4.12
CA MET A 46 9.42 -14.07 -4.42
C MET A 46 10.27 -13.32 -3.37
N VAL A 47 10.01 -13.57 -2.09
CA VAL A 47 10.77 -12.95 -0.99
C VAL A 47 12.24 -13.35 -1.04
N ASP A 48 12.54 -14.62 -1.26
CA ASP A 48 13.91 -15.13 -1.40
C ASP A 48 14.63 -14.49 -2.58
N SER A 49 13.95 -14.33 -3.73
CA SER A 49 14.53 -13.69 -4.92
C SER A 49 14.84 -12.23 -4.69
N LEU A 50 13.94 -11.51 -4.01
CA LEU A 50 14.11 -10.11 -3.65
C LEU A 50 15.25 -9.95 -2.63
N ASN A 51 15.27 -10.77 -1.58
CA ASN A 51 16.31 -10.76 -0.56
C ASN A 51 17.69 -11.05 -1.15
N THR A 52 17.79 -12.05 -2.03
CA THR A 52 19.04 -12.38 -2.72
C THR A 52 19.54 -11.22 -3.56
N ALA A 53 18.66 -10.61 -4.37
CA ALA A 53 19.02 -9.46 -5.21
C ALA A 53 19.47 -8.24 -4.37
N ASN A 54 18.83 -8.04 -3.21
CA ASN A 54 19.21 -6.99 -2.27
C ASN A 54 20.60 -7.25 -1.65
N GLN A 55 20.87 -8.48 -1.20
CA GLN A 55 22.18 -8.87 -0.64
C GLN A 55 23.31 -8.78 -1.65
N GLU A 56 23.06 -9.07 -2.92
CA GLU A 56 24.02 -8.91 -4.02
C GLU A 56 24.26 -7.46 -4.41
N GLY A 57 23.47 -6.51 -3.91
CA GLY A 57 23.62 -5.07 -4.19
C GLY A 57 23.31 -4.70 -5.63
N ILE A 58 22.49 -5.50 -6.34
CA ILE A 58 22.15 -5.28 -7.76
C ILE A 58 20.92 -4.40 -7.96
N LEU A 59 20.17 -4.13 -6.89
CA LEU A 59 18.96 -3.29 -6.94
C LEU A 59 19.31 -1.81 -6.88
N ARG A 60 18.52 -1.00 -7.57
CA ARG A 60 18.66 0.45 -7.67
C ARG A 60 17.91 1.18 -6.56
N ALA A 61 16.76 0.65 -6.14
CA ALA A 61 16.00 1.12 -4.99
C ALA A 61 16.28 0.27 -3.75
N ASP A 62 15.92 0.78 -2.56
CA ASP A 62 15.81 -0.04 -1.36
C ASP A 62 14.46 -0.71 -1.35
N HIS A 63 14.47 -2.02 -1.27
CA HIS A 63 13.27 -2.84 -1.20
C HIS A 63 13.01 -3.32 0.23
N TYR A 64 11.82 -3.06 0.72
CA TYR A 64 11.27 -3.59 1.96
C TYR A 64 9.99 -4.36 1.66
N LEU A 65 9.45 -5.06 2.64
CA LEU A 65 8.22 -5.82 2.51
C LEU A 65 7.08 -5.14 3.26
N HIS A 66 5.93 -5.08 2.58
CA HIS A 66 4.65 -4.71 3.13
C HIS A 66 3.74 -5.94 3.11
N LEU A 67 3.43 -6.50 4.28
CA LEU A 67 2.58 -7.67 4.40
C LEU A 67 1.11 -7.24 4.45
N ARG A 68 0.33 -7.60 3.44
CA ARG A 68 -1.09 -7.31 3.35
C ARG A 68 -1.91 -8.52 3.81
N CYS A 69 -2.43 -8.45 5.04
CA CYS A 69 -3.03 -9.57 5.76
C CYS A 69 -4.54 -9.62 5.57
N GLU A 70 -5.05 -10.61 4.83
CA GLU A 70 -6.49 -10.87 4.67
C GLU A 70 -7.00 -11.66 5.87
N VAL A 71 -7.69 -11.00 6.81
CA VAL A 71 -8.06 -11.60 8.12
C VAL A 71 -9.06 -12.74 8.01
N SER A 72 -9.87 -12.77 6.96
CA SER A 72 -10.81 -13.86 6.69
C SER A 72 -10.15 -15.14 6.14
N PHE A 73 -8.84 -15.09 5.81
CA PHE A 73 -8.14 -16.23 5.25
C PHE A 73 -7.70 -17.23 6.34
N GLU A 74 -8.18 -18.49 6.27
CA GLU A 74 -7.88 -19.54 7.26
C GLU A 74 -6.38 -19.74 7.54
N GLY A 75 -5.56 -19.74 6.49
CA GLY A 75 -4.12 -19.98 6.58
C GLY A 75 -3.28 -18.76 6.97
N LEU A 76 -3.89 -17.62 7.28
CA LEU A 76 -3.17 -16.36 7.50
C LEU A 76 -2.10 -16.45 8.61
N PRO A 77 -2.35 -17.00 9.81
CA PRO A 77 -1.33 -17.03 10.87
C PRO A 77 -0.06 -17.76 10.45
N ALA A 78 -0.18 -18.91 9.81
CA ALA A 78 0.96 -19.71 9.38
C ALA A 78 1.81 -18.99 8.30
N VAL A 79 1.16 -18.34 7.33
CA VAL A 79 1.86 -17.57 6.29
C VAL A 79 2.49 -16.32 6.88
N PHE A 80 1.80 -15.62 7.77
CA PHE A 80 2.33 -14.44 8.44
C PHE A 80 3.57 -14.78 9.27
N ASP A 81 3.54 -15.83 10.08
CA ASP A 81 4.68 -16.25 10.90
C ASP A 81 5.91 -16.61 10.07
N SER A 82 5.70 -17.18 8.88
CA SER A 82 6.81 -17.53 7.98
C SER A 82 7.56 -16.32 7.44
N LEU A 83 6.93 -15.12 7.42
CA LEU A 83 7.48 -13.92 6.79
C LEU A 83 7.71 -12.75 7.76
N SER A 84 6.90 -12.63 8.82
CA SER A 84 6.87 -11.42 9.66
C SER A 84 8.18 -11.16 10.45
N ALA A 85 8.99 -12.20 10.68
CA ALA A 85 10.32 -12.06 11.30
C ALA A 85 11.42 -11.67 10.28
N HIS A 86 11.10 -11.59 8.99
CA HIS A 86 12.09 -11.24 7.98
C HIS A 86 12.52 -9.78 8.13
N PRO A 87 13.83 -9.45 8.09
CA PRO A 87 14.35 -8.11 8.38
C PRO A 87 13.93 -7.03 7.36
N MET A 88 13.43 -7.44 6.20
CA MET A 88 12.88 -6.52 5.21
C MET A 88 11.45 -6.06 5.52
N VAL A 89 10.71 -6.70 6.43
CA VAL A 89 9.34 -6.30 6.75
C VAL A 89 9.33 -4.96 7.50
N ARG A 90 8.51 -4.02 7.02
CA ARG A 90 8.35 -2.68 7.60
C ARG A 90 6.91 -2.28 7.88
N LEU A 91 5.96 -2.86 7.15
CA LEU A 91 4.56 -2.50 7.24
C LEU A 91 3.69 -3.75 7.18
N VAL A 92 2.64 -3.75 7.96
CA VAL A 92 1.61 -4.80 7.98
C VAL A 92 0.24 -4.13 7.85
N SER A 93 -0.50 -4.43 6.79
CA SER A 93 -1.89 -3.97 6.64
C SER A 93 -2.87 -5.05 7.04
N ILE A 94 -3.90 -4.64 7.75
CA ILE A 94 -5.02 -5.48 8.16
C ILE A 94 -6.17 -5.24 7.19
N MET A 95 -6.56 -6.27 6.43
CA MET A 95 -7.57 -6.17 5.39
C MET A 95 -8.70 -7.16 5.63
N ASP A 96 -9.93 -6.74 5.32
CA ASP A 96 -11.10 -7.60 5.23
C ASP A 96 -11.90 -7.25 3.97
N HIS A 97 -11.74 -8.05 2.93
CA HIS A 97 -12.48 -7.91 1.67
C HIS A 97 -13.72 -8.81 1.60
N THR A 98 -14.30 -9.14 2.75
CA THR A 98 -15.55 -9.90 2.82
C THR A 98 -16.74 -9.04 2.38
N PRO A 99 -17.76 -9.62 1.72
CA PRO A 99 -18.99 -8.89 1.40
C PRO A 99 -19.65 -8.27 2.64
N GLY A 100 -19.96 -6.98 2.56
CA GLY A 100 -20.51 -6.22 3.68
C GLY A 100 -19.46 -5.58 4.58
N GLN A 101 -18.16 -5.76 4.30
CA GLN A 101 -17.06 -5.15 5.06
C GLN A 101 -16.32 -4.09 4.23
N ARG A 102 -15.86 -3.03 4.90
CA ARG A 102 -14.89 -2.02 4.39
C ARG A 102 -15.18 -1.55 2.95
N GLN A 103 -14.31 -1.84 1.99
CA GLN A 103 -14.49 -1.48 0.57
C GLN A 103 -15.83 -1.96 0.00
N PHE A 104 -16.32 -3.08 0.49
CA PHE A 104 -17.49 -3.79 -0.02
C PHE A 104 -18.71 -3.73 0.92
N VAL A 105 -18.88 -2.63 1.64
CA VAL A 105 -20.14 -2.35 2.39
C VAL A 105 -21.35 -2.50 1.47
N ASP A 106 -21.23 -2.07 0.20
CA ASP A 106 -22.22 -2.32 -0.84
C ASP A 106 -21.96 -3.67 -1.54
N GLU A 107 -22.81 -4.67 -1.24
CA GLU A 107 -22.73 -6.00 -1.82
C GLU A 107 -22.89 -6.00 -3.36
N ALA A 108 -23.66 -5.07 -3.92
CA ALA A 108 -23.83 -4.98 -5.36
C ALA A 108 -22.49 -4.68 -6.08
N LYS A 109 -21.66 -3.80 -5.49
CA LYS A 109 -20.30 -3.52 -5.98
C LYS A 109 -19.40 -4.75 -5.86
N TYR A 110 -19.50 -5.49 -4.76
CA TYR A 110 -18.75 -6.74 -4.57
C TYR A 110 -19.08 -7.76 -5.67
N ARG A 111 -20.38 -7.98 -5.93
CA ARG A 111 -20.85 -8.88 -6.99
C ARG A 111 -20.32 -8.46 -8.36
N GLN A 112 -20.51 -7.21 -8.72
CA GLN A 112 -20.04 -6.69 -10.01
C GLN A 112 -18.54 -6.91 -10.20
N TYR A 113 -17.73 -6.66 -9.16
CA TYR A 113 -16.28 -6.80 -9.22
C TYR A 113 -15.85 -8.27 -9.36
N TYR A 114 -16.31 -9.15 -8.46
CA TYR A 114 -15.83 -10.53 -8.42
C TYR A 114 -16.47 -11.41 -9.47
N GLN A 115 -17.73 -11.20 -9.81
CA GLN A 115 -18.41 -11.92 -10.88
C GLN A 115 -17.74 -11.63 -12.24
N GLY A 116 -17.40 -10.38 -12.50
CA GLY A 116 -16.64 -10.01 -13.70
C GLY A 116 -15.21 -10.56 -13.70
N LYS A 117 -14.51 -10.52 -12.56
CA LYS A 117 -13.13 -10.96 -12.43
C LYS A 117 -12.97 -12.48 -12.55
N PHE A 118 -13.86 -13.25 -11.97
CA PHE A 118 -13.78 -14.73 -11.94
C PHE A 118 -14.73 -15.40 -12.90
N LYS A 119 -15.59 -14.65 -13.62
CA LYS A 119 -16.60 -15.13 -14.55
C LYS A 119 -17.56 -16.13 -13.91
N LEU A 120 -18.00 -15.86 -12.70
CA LEU A 120 -18.91 -16.70 -11.94
C LEU A 120 -20.35 -16.54 -12.46
N SER A 121 -21.12 -17.64 -12.45
CA SER A 121 -22.58 -17.59 -12.59
C SER A 121 -23.20 -16.95 -11.33
N ASP A 122 -24.50 -16.63 -11.40
CA ASP A 122 -25.21 -16.07 -10.24
C ASP A 122 -25.25 -17.05 -9.06
N GLU A 123 -25.45 -18.35 -9.33
CA GLU A 123 -25.46 -19.41 -8.31
C GLU A 123 -24.07 -19.59 -7.68
N GLU A 124 -23.01 -19.61 -8.50
CA GLU A 124 -21.62 -19.67 -8.02
C GLU A 124 -21.26 -18.44 -7.19
N MET A 125 -21.78 -17.26 -7.55
CA MET A 125 -21.55 -16.03 -6.81
C MET A 125 -22.26 -16.04 -5.44
N GLU A 126 -23.49 -16.56 -5.35
CA GLU A 126 -24.18 -16.75 -4.07
C GLU A 126 -23.40 -17.68 -3.13
N SER A 127 -22.97 -18.84 -3.63
CA SER A 127 -22.14 -19.76 -2.85
C SER A 127 -20.83 -19.13 -2.41
N PHE A 128 -20.17 -18.39 -3.31
CA PHE A 128 -18.93 -17.68 -3.01
C PHE A 128 -19.09 -16.65 -1.91
N ILE A 129 -20.18 -15.86 -1.93
CA ILE A 129 -20.49 -14.89 -0.87
C ILE A 129 -20.75 -15.57 0.46
N ALA A 130 -21.56 -16.66 0.44
CA ALA A 130 -21.89 -17.41 1.64
C ALA A 130 -20.62 -17.98 2.31
N ASP A 131 -19.73 -18.59 1.54
CA ASP A 131 -18.46 -19.13 2.03
C ASP A 131 -17.57 -18.03 2.64
N ARG A 132 -17.46 -16.85 1.98
CA ARG A 132 -16.67 -15.73 2.52
C ARG A 132 -17.21 -15.21 3.85
N ARG A 133 -18.54 -15.12 4.00
CA ARG A 133 -19.17 -14.72 5.28
C ARG A 133 -18.89 -15.72 6.39
N VAL A 134 -18.95 -17.02 6.09
CA VAL A 134 -18.60 -18.07 7.05
C VAL A 134 -17.14 -17.95 7.50
N ASP A 135 -16.23 -17.77 6.56
CA ASP A 135 -14.80 -17.59 6.88
C ASP A 135 -14.55 -16.33 7.70
N GLN A 136 -15.20 -15.22 7.37
CA GLN A 136 -15.11 -13.96 8.12
C GLN A 136 -15.52 -14.15 9.58
N VAL A 137 -16.71 -14.68 9.83
CA VAL A 137 -17.20 -14.94 11.20
C VAL A 137 -16.28 -15.89 11.97
N LYS A 138 -15.70 -16.88 11.28
CA LYS A 138 -14.86 -17.89 11.91
C LYS A 138 -13.45 -17.39 12.24
N TYR A 139 -12.91 -16.51 11.42
CA TYR A 139 -11.48 -16.19 11.44
C TYR A 139 -11.14 -14.75 11.74
N ALA A 140 -11.92 -13.75 11.25
CA ALA A 140 -11.49 -12.37 11.15
C ALA A 140 -11.02 -11.77 12.49
N ASP A 141 -11.85 -11.79 13.52
CA ASP A 141 -11.54 -11.20 14.83
C ASP A 141 -10.32 -11.86 15.50
N ARG A 142 -10.24 -13.19 15.37
CA ARG A 142 -9.12 -13.95 15.96
C ARG A 142 -7.82 -13.66 15.23
N HIS A 143 -7.85 -13.62 13.90
CA HIS A 143 -6.67 -13.37 13.11
C HIS A 143 -6.23 -11.91 13.25
N ARG A 144 -7.17 -10.96 13.26
CA ARG A 144 -6.86 -9.55 13.51
C ARG A 144 -6.07 -9.39 14.80
N ARG A 145 -6.59 -9.85 15.92
CA ARG A 145 -5.91 -9.79 17.24
C ARG A 145 -4.51 -10.43 17.18
N TYR A 146 -4.42 -11.61 16.59
CA TYR A 146 -3.14 -12.30 16.43
C TYR A 146 -2.12 -11.48 15.64
N ILE A 147 -2.49 -10.91 14.50
CA ILE A 147 -1.62 -10.09 13.65
C ILE A 147 -1.20 -8.81 14.37
N VAL A 148 -2.13 -8.13 15.06
CA VAL A 148 -1.85 -6.93 15.86
C VAL A 148 -0.81 -7.23 16.95
N ASP A 149 -1.09 -8.22 17.81
CA ASP A 149 -0.21 -8.60 18.92
C ASP A 149 1.18 -9.00 18.42
N ALA A 150 1.23 -9.80 17.36
CA ALA A 150 2.47 -10.26 16.77
C ALA A 150 3.26 -9.11 16.10
N SER A 151 2.59 -8.16 15.50
CA SER A 151 3.22 -6.97 14.89
C SER A 151 3.80 -6.06 15.96
N HIS A 152 3.05 -5.77 17.02
CA HIS A 152 3.55 -4.98 18.17
C HIS A 152 4.76 -5.63 18.83
N SER A 153 4.72 -6.96 19.05
CA SER A 153 5.85 -7.68 19.65
C SER A 153 7.14 -7.64 18.82
N ARG A 154 7.00 -7.40 17.51
CA ARG A 154 8.12 -7.29 16.56
C ARG A 154 8.47 -5.85 16.20
N GLY A 155 7.76 -4.85 16.74
CA GLY A 155 7.97 -3.45 16.44
C GLY A 155 7.65 -3.09 14.96
N LEU A 156 6.67 -3.77 14.35
CA LEU A 156 6.23 -3.51 12.99
C LEU A 156 5.14 -2.44 12.98
N ASN A 157 5.17 -1.55 11.99
CA ASN A 157 4.12 -0.56 11.78
C ASN A 157 2.85 -1.23 11.24
N LEU A 158 1.70 -0.77 11.73
CA LEU A 158 0.39 -1.26 11.30
C LEU A 158 -0.33 -0.24 10.42
N ALA A 159 -1.02 -0.74 9.41
CA ALA A 159 -1.96 0.02 8.61
C ALA A 159 -3.35 -0.64 8.61
N SER A 160 -4.40 0.17 8.60
CA SER A 160 -5.75 -0.26 8.23
C SER A 160 -5.94 -0.15 6.72
N HIS A 161 -6.98 -0.79 6.19
CA HIS A 161 -7.22 -0.81 4.75
C HIS A 161 -8.71 -0.66 4.45
N ASP A 162 -9.02 0.26 3.52
CA ASP A 162 -10.39 0.51 3.03
C ASP A 162 -11.41 0.88 4.13
N ASP A 163 -11.00 1.61 5.17
CA ASP A 163 -11.89 2.07 6.22
C ASP A 163 -13.04 2.91 5.64
N ALA A 164 -14.28 2.57 6.04
CA ALA A 164 -15.48 3.16 5.50
C ALA A 164 -16.31 3.91 6.55
N THR A 165 -16.18 3.55 7.82
CA THR A 165 -17.01 4.05 8.92
C THR A 165 -16.15 4.53 10.08
N PHE A 166 -16.80 5.26 11.00
CA PHE A 166 -16.17 5.69 12.25
C PHE A 166 -15.72 4.51 13.10
N GLU A 167 -16.51 3.45 13.16
CA GLU A 167 -16.21 2.24 13.92
C GLU A 167 -14.94 1.55 13.42
N HIS A 168 -14.72 1.53 12.10
CA HIS A 168 -13.47 1.01 11.52
C HIS A 168 -12.24 1.82 11.98
N VAL A 169 -12.38 3.14 12.08
CA VAL A 169 -11.30 4.01 12.56
C VAL A 169 -11.05 3.83 14.05
N GLU A 170 -12.10 3.69 14.89
CA GLU A 170 -11.94 3.38 16.32
C GLU A 170 -11.24 2.03 16.55
N GLU A 171 -11.57 1.05 15.71
CA GLU A 171 -10.87 -0.24 15.70
C GLU A 171 -9.39 -0.06 15.35
N ALA A 172 -9.06 0.73 14.31
CA ALA A 172 -7.70 1.04 13.91
C ALA A 172 -6.92 1.77 15.02
N VAL A 173 -7.54 2.73 15.72
CA VAL A 173 -6.95 3.40 16.89
C VAL A 173 -6.62 2.39 17.99
N THR A 174 -7.56 1.49 18.31
CA THR A 174 -7.39 0.46 19.34
C THR A 174 -6.23 -0.48 19.00
N ASP A 175 -6.04 -0.79 17.73
CA ASP A 175 -4.97 -1.64 17.23
C ASP A 175 -3.60 -0.92 17.11
N GLY A 176 -3.54 0.38 17.38
CA GLY A 176 -2.31 1.17 17.24
C GLY A 176 -1.87 1.35 15.78
N VAL A 177 -2.82 1.44 14.86
CA VAL A 177 -2.57 1.72 13.45
C VAL A 177 -2.02 3.13 13.28
N SER A 178 -1.01 3.29 12.42
CA SER A 178 -0.39 4.59 12.10
C SER A 178 -0.72 5.11 10.70
N ILE A 179 -1.20 4.24 9.81
CA ILE A 179 -1.55 4.58 8.42
C ILE A 179 -2.93 4.03 8.08
N ALA A 180 -3.85 4.88 7.60
CA ALA A 180 -5.11 4.49 7.02
C ALA A 180 -4.96 4.42 5.49
N GLU A 181 -4.85 3.21 4.94
CA GLU A 181 -4.71 3.00 3.50
C GLU A 181 -6.08 3.02 2.82
N PHE A 182 -6.24 3.94 1.89
CA PHE A 182 -7.38 4.03 0.97
C PHE A 182 -8.75 4.12 1.67
N PRO A 183 -8.95 5.00 2.68
CA PRO A 183 -10.28 5.18 3.24
C PRO A 183 -11.29 5.43 2.11
N THR A 184 -12.49 4.84 2.23
CA THR A 184 -13.46 4.83 1.14
C THR A 184 -14.46 5.98 1.21
N THR A 185 -14.49 6.68 2.35
CA THR A 185 -15.40 7.82 2.63
C THR A 185 -14.62 9.01 3.20
N ILE A 186 -15.20 10.22 3.04
CA ILE A 186 -14.65 11.44 3.65
C ILE A 186 -14.67 11.32 5.18
N ASP A 187 -15.74 10.76 5.74
CA ASP A 187 -15.91 10.65 7.19
C ASP A 187 -14.84 9.75 7.83
N ALA A 188 -14.53 8.61 7.18
CA ALA A 188 -13.44 7.74 7.64
C ALA A 188 -12.06 8.41 7.52
N ALA A 189 -11.78 9.08 6.41
CA ALA A 189 -10.52 9.81 6.22
C ALA A 189 -10.35 10.93 7.24
N LYS A 190 -11.40 11.74 7.46
CA LYS A 190 -11.42 12.78 8.49
C LYS A 190 -11.19 12.20 9.88
N ALA A 191 -11.93 11.13 10.22
CA ALA A 191 -11.81 10.50 11.54
C ALA A 191 -10.41 9.92 11.80
N SER A 192 -9.74 9.38 10.77
CA SER A 192 -8.34 8.93 10.84
C SER A 192 -7.39 10.10 11.06
N HIS A 193 -7.50 11.14 10.24
CA HIS A 193 -6.67 12.35 10.33
C HIS A 193 -6.80 13.05 11.69
N ASP A 194 -8.03 13.21 12.22
CA ASP A 194 -8.32 13.80 13.53
C ASP A 194 -7.70 12.99 14.70
N ARG A 195 -7.22 11.76 14.46
CA ARG A 195 -6.58 10.85 15.42
C ARG A 195 -5.10 10.61 15.15
N ASP A 196 -4.47 11.49 14.38
CA ASP A 196 -3.06 11.40 13.99
C ASP A 196 -2.71 10.10 13.22
N ILE A 197 -3.72 9.42 12.61
CA ILE A 197 -3.50 8.32 11.68
C ILE A 197 -3.31 8.91 10.28
N GLN A 198 -2.17 8.67 9.65
CA GLN A 198 -1.82 9.25 8.36
C GLN A 198 -2.66 8.65 7.22
N VAL A 199 -3.41 9.48 6.52
CA VAL A 199 -4.28 9.05 5.42
C VAL A 199 -3.48 8.89 4.13
N LEU A 200 -3.47 7.68 3.59
CA LEU A 200 -2.76 7.32 2.37
C LEU A 200 -3.73 7.07 1.21
N MET A 201 -3.47 7.72 0.07
CA MET A 201 -4.19 7.48 -1.18
C MET A 201 -3.25 7.14 -2.34
N GLY A 202 -3.80 6.56 -3.40
CA GLY A 202 -3.02 6.22 -4.60
C GLY A 202 -2.77 7.39 -5.54
N GLY A 203 -1.55 7.56 -6.02
CA GLY A 203 -1.21 8.51 -7.08
C GLY A 203 -2.08 8.38 -8.34
N PRO A 204 -2.46 7.15 -8.80
CA PRO A 204 -3.39 6.99 -9.91
C PRO A 204 -4.76 7.64 -9.70
N ASN A 205 -5.24 7.73 -8.44
CA ASN A 205 -6.49 8.40 -8.10
C ASN A 205 -6.37 9.91 -8.34
N VAL A 206 -5.27 10.53 -7.92
CA VAL A 206 -4.98 11.95 -8.18
C VAL A 206 -4.89 12.24 -9.67
N VAL A 207 -4.07 11.47 -10.40
CA VAL A 207 -3.80 11.70 -11.84
C VAL A 207 -5.08 11.56 -12.67
N ARG A 208 -5.94 10.60 -12.35
CA ARG A 208 -7.22 10.36 -13.03
C ARG A 208 -8.29 11.37 -12.66
N GLY A 209 -8.18 12.01 -11.49
CA GLY A 209 -9.17 12.95 -10.96
C GLY A 209 -10.33 12.28 -10.24
N GLY A 210 -10.15 11.04 -9.76
CA GLY A 210 -11.16 10.32 -8.99
C GLY A 210 -10.91 8.83 -8.83
N SER A 211 -11.73 8.18 -8.01
CA SER A 211 -11.69 6.74 -7.77
C SER A 211 -12.27 5.97 -8.97
N HIS A 212 -11.65 4.84 -9.32
CA HIS A 212 -12.19 3.91 -10.32
C HIS A 212 -13.33 3.04 -9.77
N SER A 213 -13.46 2.96 -8.45
CA SER A 213 -14.49 2.16 -7.76
C SER A 213 -15.64 2.99 -7.21
N GLY A 214 -15.65 4.32 -7.48
CA GLY A 214 -16.68 5.23 -6.96
C GLY A 214 -16.54 5.54 -5.46
N ASN A 215 -15.38 5.31 -4.87
CA ASN A 215 -15.03 5.73 -3.51
C ASN A 215 -14.56 7.19 -3.51
N VAL A 216 -14.18 7.74 -2.35
CA VAL A 216 -13.71 9.12 -2.21
C VAL A 216 -12.52 9.42 -3.12
N SER A 217 -12.49 10.64 -3.65
CA SER A 217 -11.38 11.12 -4.47
C SER A 217 -10.21 11.58 -3.59
N ALA A 218 -8.99 11.25 -3.98
CA ALA A 218 -7.79 11.76 -3.32
C ALA A 218 -7.68 13.29 -3.41
N ARG A 219 -8.20 13.90 -4.49
CA ARG A 219 -8.26 15.38 -4.61
C ARG A 219 -9.21 15.99 -3.61
N ASP A 220 -10.41 15.41 -3.42
CA ASP A 220 -11.37 15.90 -2.42
C ASP A 220 -10.78 15.83 -1.01
N LEU A 221 -10.08 14.74 -0.67
CA LEU A 221 -9.38 14.62 0.61
C LEU A 221 -8.25 15.64 0.76
N ALA A 222 -7.51 15.90 -0.33
CA ALA A 222 -6.46 16.91 -0.36
C ALA A 222 -7.05 18.32 -0.13
N GLU A 223 -8.15 18.69 -0.80
CA GLU A 223 -8.84 19.97 -0.61
C GLU A 223 -9.36 20.16 0.82
N LEU A 224 -9.84 19.09 1.44
CA LEU A 224 -10.32 19.10 2.82
C LEU A 224 -9.19 19.05 3.87
N GLY A 225 -7.97 18.74 3.46
CA GLY A 225 -6.80 18.63 4.32
C GLY A 225 -6.65 17.31 5.06
N TYR A 226 -7.22 16.27 4.52
CA TYR A 226 -7.20 14.92 5.09
C TYR A 226 -6.32 13.95 4.30
N LEU A 227 -5.45 14.44 3.40
CA LEU A 227 -4.51 13.62 2.65
C LEU A 227 -3.08 13.87 3.16
N ASP A 228 -2.41 12.82 3.63
CA ASP A 228 -1.06 12.91 4.22
C ASP A 228 0.01 12.20 3.37
N ILE A 229 -0.35 11.10 2.72
CA ILE A 229 0.58 10.25 1.97
C ILE A 229 0.00 9.90 0.60
N LEU A 230 0.87 9.92 -0.41
CA LEU A 230 0.59 9.32 -1.71
C LEU A 230 1.45 8.07 -1.91
N SER A 231 0.83 7.00 -2.40
CA SER A 231 1.51 5.78 -2.85
C SER A 231 1.47 5.65 -4.37
N SER A 232 2.43 4.91 -4.93
CA SER A 232 2.43 4.59 -6.37
C SER A 232 1.32 3.62 -6.75
N ASP A 233 0.77 2.91 -5.77
CA ASP A 233 -0.19 1.84 -5.99
C ASP A 233 0.34 0.87 -7.08
N TYR A 234 -0.38 0.62 -8.15
CA TYR A 234 0.03 -0.26 -9.26
C TYR A 234 0.72 0.45 -10.43
N VAL A 235 0.93 1.78 -10.34
CA VAL A 235 1.54 2.60 -11.43
C VAL A 235 2.69 3.44 -10.89
N PRO A 236 3.94 2.95 -10.91
CA PRO A 236 5.10 3.67 -10.34
C PRO A 236 5.25 5.12 -10.80
N CYS A 237 5.08 5.40 -12.09
CA CYS A 237 5.22 6.76 -12.63
C CYS A 237 4.10 7.72 -12.17
N SER A 238 2.98 7.23 -11.65
CA SER A 238 1.90 8.08 -11.14
C SER A 238 2.28 8.84 -9.88
N LEU A 239 3.22 8.33 -9.08
CA LEU A 239 3.57 8.91 -7.79
C LEU A 239 4.12 10.34 -7.94
N LEU A 240 5.18 10.48 -8.73
CA LEU A 240 5.76 11.80 -8.99
C LEU A 240 4.81 12.70 -9.77
N HIS A 241 4.06 12.14 -10.74
CA HIS A 241 3.08 12.90 -11.51
C HIS A 241 1.98 13.44 -10.59
N ALA A 242 1.45 12.65 -9.67
CA ALA A 242 0.45 13.08 -8.69
C ALA A 242 0.98 14.22 -7.80
N ALA A 243 2.19 14.07 -7.26
CA ALA A 243 2.81 15.11 -6.43
C ALA A 243 3.02 16.44 -7.18
N MET A 244 3.41 16.38 -8.45
CA MET A 244 3.61 17.59 -9.26
C MET A 244 2.30 18.20 -9.76
N LEU A 245 1.22 17.41 -9.85
CA LEU A 245 -0.10 17.84 -10.30
C LEU A 245 -0.92 18.47 -9.17
N LEU A 246 -0.76 18.00 -7.92
CA LEU A 246 -1.57 18.47 -6.79
C LEU A 246 -1.59 20.00 -6.62
N PRO A 247 -0.46 20.73 -6.69
CA PRO A 247 -0.48 22.19 -6.59
C PRO A 247 -1.28 22.91 -7.68
N ASP A 248 -1.45 22.28 -8.83
CA ASP A 248 -2.21 22.85 -9.96
C ASP A 248 -3.73 22.63 -9.83
N VAL A 249 -4.14 21.63 -9.03
CA VAL A 249 -5.54 21.19 -8.94
C VAL A 249 -6.15 21.32 -7.55
N VAL A 250 -5.35 21.61 -6.52
CA VAL A 250 -5.76 21.78 -5.12
C VAL A 250 -5.10 23.05 -4.55
N GLU A 251 -5.87 24.13 -4.44
CA GLU A 251 -5.35 25.49 -4.10
C GLU A 251 -4.58 25.55 -2.77
N ARG A 252 -4.98 24.75 -1.79
CA ARG A 252 -4.35 24.74 -0.46
C ARG A 252 -3.01 24.02 -0.37
N ILE A 253 -2.62 23.25 -1.39
CA ILE A 253 -1.38 22.44 -1.37
C ILE A 253 -0.33 23.13 -2.24
N ASP A 254 0.80 23.48 -1.65
CA ASP A 254 1.97 23.95 -2.39
C ASP A 254 2.88 22.77 -2.81
N LEU A 255 3.87 23.06 -3.67
CA LEU A 255 4.81 22.03 -4.15
C LEU A 255 5.62 21.37 -3.02
N PRO A 256 6.17 22.09 -2.05
CA PRO A 256 6.84 21.50 -0.89
C PRO A 256 5.95 20.52 -0.12
N GLU A 257 4.68 20.85 0.12
CA GLU A 257 3.73 19.97 0.80
C GLU A 257 3.43 18.71 -0.03
N ALA A 258 3.14 18.86 -1.32
CA ALA A 258 2.92 17.74 -2.22
C ALA A 258 4.14 16.79 -2.31
N ILE A 259 5.36 17.34 -2.35
CA ILE A 259 6.60 16.55 -2.33
C ILE A 259 6.75 15.82 -1.00
N ARG A 260 6.40 16.44 0.12
CA ARG A 260 6.44 15.78 1.43
C ARG A 260 5.54 14.55 1.49
N MET A 261 4.38 14.57 0.85
CA MET A 261 3.43 13.43 0.77
C MET A 261 4.02 12.20 0.07
N VAL A 262 5.07 12.35 -0.73
CA VAL A 262 5.74 11.24 -1.45
C VAL A 262 7.17 10.99 -0.97
N THR A 263 7.63 11.73 0.04
CA THR A 263 9.01 11.64 0.54
C THR A 263 9.07 11.50 2.06
N LYS A 264 9.00 12.59 2.80
CA LYS A 264 9.21 12.63 4.26
C LYS A 264 8.11 11.90 5.01
N THR A 265 6.85 12.23 4.75
CA THR A 265 5.72 11.64 5.48
C THR A 265 5.67 10.11 5.35
N PRO A 266 5.72 9.50 4.13
CA PRO A 266 5.74 8.04 4.03
C PRO A 266 7.00 7.40 4.62
N ALA A 267 8.17 8.06 4.55
CA ALA A 267 9.38 7.54 5.17
C ALA A 267 9.26 7.46 6.70
N GLU A 268 8.83 8.53 7.34
CA GLU A 268 8.63 8.60 8.80
C GLU A 268 7.56 7.61 9.25
N SER A 269 6.43 7.51 8.54
CA SER A 269 5.35 6.55 8.83
C SER A 269 5.78 5.08 8.70
N ALA A 270 6.77 4.80 7.86
CA ALA A 270 7.38 3.47 7.72
C ALA A 270 8.58 3.25 8.67
N GLY A 271 8.86 4.18 9.59
CA GLY A 271 9.99 4.10 10.53
C GLY A 271 11.36 4.35 9.89
N LEU A 272 11.41 5.02 8.72
CA LEU A 272 12.64 5.32 7.99
C LEU A 272 13.04 6.79 8.20
N SER A 273 13.61 7.11 9.35
CA SER A 273 13.91 8.48 9.75
C SER A 273 15.21 9.07 9.16
N ASP A 274 15.94 8.30 8.35
CA ASP A 274 17.22 8.71 7.75
C ASP A 274 17.09 9.40 6.39
N ARG A 275 15.87 9.46 5.82
CA ARG A 275 15.58 9.89 4.45
C ARG A 275 14.31 10.74 4.36
N GLY A 276 13.94 11.16 3.14
CA GLY A 276 12.69 11.86 2.84
C GLY A 276 12.82 13.39 2.82
N GLU A 277 13.97 13.95 3.18
CA GLU A 277 14.23 15.39 3.10
C GLU A 277 15.69 15.69 2.77
N ILE A 278 15.95 16.83 2.17
CA ILE A 278 17.30 17.35 1.94
C ILE A 278 17.74 18.12 3.18
N ALA A 279 18.51 17.47 4.05
CA ALA A 279 19.03 18.06 5.28
C ALA A 279 20.39 17.46 5.65
N VAL A 280 21.18 18.21 6.42
CA VAL A 280 22.48 17.75 6.93
C VAL A 280 22.29 16.49 7.78
N GLY A 281 23.08 15.45 7.52
CA GLY A 281 23.00 14.16 8.22
C GLY A 281 21.94 13.20 7.68
N ARG A 282 21.13 13.62 6.71
CA ARG A 282 20.19 12.74 6.01
C ARG A 282 20.88 12.03 4.87
N ARG A 283 20.35 10.89 4.53
CA ARG A 283 20.80 10.07 3.41
C ARG A 283 20.53 10.81 2.09
N ALA A 284 21.50 10.79 1.20
CA ALA A 284 21.42 11.49 -0.09
C ALA A 284 20.65 10.63 -1.13
N ASP A 285 19.33 10.55 -0.95
CA ASP A 285 18.38 10.05 -1.94
C ASP A 285 17.80 11.26 -2.68
N LEU A 286 18.21 11.47 -3.93
CA LEU A 286 17.95 12.71 -4.66
C LEU A 286 17.42 12.41 -6.05
N LEU A 287 16.54 13.28 -6.53
CA LEU A 287 16.05 13.27 -7.90
C LEU A 287 16.40 14.59 -8.60
N ARG A 288 16.80 14.51 -9.87
CA ARG A 288 16.78 15.64 -10.77
C ARG A 288 15.64 15.47 -11.77
N ILE A 289 14.67 16.40 -11.70
CA ILE A 289 13.45 16.37 -12.48
C ILE A 289 13.49 17.53 -13.49
N HIS A 290 13.07 17.27 -14.70
CA HIS A 290 12.72 18.27 -15.69
C HIS A 290 11.22 18.39 -15.80
N GLN A 291 10.68 19.56 -15.49
CA GLN A 291 9.26 19.86 -15.67
C GLN A 291 9.02 20.24 -17.14
N SER A 292 8.24 19.44 -17.85
CA SER A 292 7.81 19.71 -19.21
C SER A 292 6.29 19.76 -19.24
N ASP A 293 5.68 20.92 -19.56
CA ASP A 293 4.22 21.14 -19.68
C ASP A 293 3.44 20.40 -18.64
N HIS A 294 3.17 20.14 -17.75
CA HIS A 294 2.42 19.31 -16.78
C HIS A 294 2.94 17.87 -16.57
N HIS A 295 4.09 17.49 -17.16
CA HIS A 295 4.65 16.15 -16.99
C HIS A 295 6.05 16.21 -16.38
N PRO A 296 6.28 15.67 -15.18
CA PRO A 296 7.61 15.54 -14.63
C PRO A 296 8.39 14.43 -15.35
N VAL A 297 9.60 14.75 -15.76
CA VAL A 297 10.52 13.80 -16.39
C VAL A 297 11.72 13.59 -15.48
N VAL A 298 11.87 12.40 -14.93
CA VAL A 298 13.03 12.02 -14.13
C VAL A 298 14.26 11.96 -15.03
N ARG A 299 15.28 12.75 -14.70
CA ARG A 299 16.54 12.81 -15.46
C ARG A 299 17.66 12.05 -14.79
N GLU A 300 17.72 12.09 -13.48
CA GLU A 300 18.73 11.40 -12.70
C GLU A 300 18.18 11.02 -11.34
N VAL A 301 18.60 9.85 -10.84
CA VAL A 301 18.23 9.33 -9.53
C VAL A 301 19.50 8.93 -8.78
N TRP A 302 19.64 9.42 -7.55
CA TRP A 302 20.68 8.99 -6.62
C TRP A 302 20.07 8.29 -5.43
N ARG A 303 20.68 7.17 -5.05
CA ARG A 303 20.39 6.45 -3.81
C ARG A 303 21.65 6.39 -2.96
N SER A 304 21.59 6.86 -1.71
CA SER A 304 22.75 6.97 -0.80
C SER A 304 23.95 7.68 -1.46
N GLY A 305 23.69 8.76 -2.23
CA GLY A 305 24.71 9.52 -2.94
C GLY A 305 25.28 8.86 -4.20
N ARG A 306 24.86 7.64 -4.53
CA ARG A 306 25.27 6.93 -5.74
C ARG A 306 24.19 7.08 -6.82
N ARG A 307 24.58 7.52 -8.01
CA ARG A 307 23.66 7.55 -9.16
C ARG A 307 23.23 6.13 -9.55
N VAL A 308 21.94 5.89 -9.68
CA VAL A 308 21.32 4.59 -9.97
C VAL A 308 20.45 4.59 -11.23
N ALA A 309 20.00 5.76 -11.69
CA ALA A 309 19.31 5.94 -12.97
C ALA A 309 19.59 7.33 -13.56
#